data_72d14d0ce312effa6b2786474436b775
#
_entry.id   72d14d0ce312effa6b2786474436b775
#
_cell.length_a   1.000
_cell.length_b   1.000
_cell.length_c   1.000
_cell.angle_alpha   90.00
_cell.angle_beta   90.00
_cell.angle_gamma   90.00
#
_symmetry.space_group_name_H-M   'P 1'
#
loop_
_entity.id
_entity.type
_entity.pdbx_description
1 polymer ?
#
loop_
_entity_poly.entity_id
_entity_poly.type
_entity_poly.pdbx_seq_one_letter_code
_entity_poly.pdbx_strand_id
1 'polypeptide(L)'
;FRKECLQEYIDFLRAPWPKKEANKPIAAPKEKPVPPVVYTKPDTLPELRLKKINGKEIAVKIPKLTPKDKIDKKPVDVPVTPLDDSVTIDIKDGGRALSLGGGVIRLKKEIYKQPVPVSPIKQDLTIDTPEFSFDVFGTECEVRIGDDCRFTLKSVKSNDVADALQKMMAPSFDNLLHDCLQIREERQLSDWAYFEMLSSLVDNFYGKDTNEATLALAFLYMQSGYKMRLGEDGTRLYMLMSSRHSIVGKSYFPIDGENYYVLRGPETKRMSICQAKFPKESSLSLVIPTQQKWDVDLQQERVITSRRYPDFSFGVRLNKNLINFYDTYPTSTVNNNFMTRWAMYANAPMAEEVTKELYPQMKAKLKGLSNLEAMERLLNWVQTGFVYKYDNEVWGDDRAFFGEETLFYPYCDCEDRSILLSHLVRELLGLDTVLIYYPGHLAMAVDLAEASDGDYVLLDGRRFTVCDPTYIGARVGKTMPNMDNSQAKLILLEK
;
A
#
# COMPACT_ATOMS: atom_id res chain seq x y z
N PHE A 1 -27.92 12.13 22.79
CA PHE A 1 -26.55 11.74 23.16
C PHE A 1 -25.53 12.27 22.14
N ARG A 2 -25.56 11.88 20.82
CA ARG A 2 -24.55 12.35 19.84
C ARG A 2 -24.52 13.88 19.71
N LYS A 3 -25.69 14.54 19.61
CA LYS A 3 -25.78 16.01 19.52
C LYS A 3 -25.34 16.70 20.80
N GLU A 4 -25.57 16.12 21.95
CA GLU A 4 -25.06 16.62 23.24
C GLU A 4 -23.52 16.55 23.27
N CYS A 5 -22.93 15.39 22.90
CA CYS A 5 -21.48 15.27 22.80
C CYS A 5 -20.86 16.27 21.79
N LEU A 6 -21.56 16.53 20.68
CA LEU A 6 -21.11 17.51 19.69
C LEU A 6 -21.19 18.94 20.26
N GLN A 7 -22.24 19.25 21.01
CA GLN A 7 -22.35 20.55 21.68
C GLN A 7 -21.22 20.75 22.71
N GLU A 8 -20.95 19.75 23.56
CA GLU A 8 -19.83 19.79 24.52
C GLU A 8 -18.49 19.96 23.82
N TYR A 9 -18.29 19.28 22.69
CA TYR A 9 -17.08 19.43 21.87
C TYR A 9 -16.96 20.85 21.31
N ILE A 10 -18.04 21.43 20.78
CA ILE A 10 -18.08 22.80 20.25
C ILE A 10 -17.81 23.83 21.38
N ASP A 11 -18.36 23.63 22.54
CA ASP A 11 -18.12 24.50 23.69
C ASP A 11 -16.66 24.47 24.15
N PHE A 12 -16.04 23.30 24.11
CA PHE A 12 -14.61 23.14 24.39
C PHE A 12 -13.72 23.82 23.34
N LEU A 13 -14.12 23.81 22.05
CA LEU A 13 -13.39 24.47 20.98
C LEU A 13 -13.20 25.97 21.21
N ARG A 14 -14.11 26.63 21.93
CA ARG A 14 -14.05 28.07 22.22
C ARG A 14 -12.90 28.44 23.16
N ALA A 15 -12.36 27.47 23.92
CA ALA A 15 -11.18 27.69 24.74
C ALA A 15 -9.95 28.02 23.89
N PRO A 16 -8.97 28.76 24.40
CA PRO A 16 -7.72 29.04 23.71
C PRO A 16 -6.96 27.75 23.36
N TRP A 17 -6.52 27.61 22.12
CA TRP A 17 -5.76 26.45 21.68
C TRP A 17 -4.28 26.61 22.02
N PRO A 18 -3.66 25.67 22.76
CA PRO A 18 -2.25 25.75 23.09
C PRO A 18 -1.37 25.60 21.85
N LYS A 19 -0.27 26.35 21.81
CA LYS A 19 0.75 26.25 20.76
C LYS A 19 1.55 24.96 20.93
N LYS A 20 1.76 24.28 19.83
CA LYS A 20 2.56 23.05 19.74
C LYS A 20 3.57 23.16 18.61
N GLU A 21 4.66 22.43 18.74
CA GLU A 21 5.68 22.28 17.70
C GLU A 21 5.68 20.84 17.18
N ALA A 22 5.89 20.70 15.88
CA ALA A 22 5.99 19.40 15.24
C ALA A 22 7.34 18.75 15.54
N ASN A 23 7.32 17.46 15.76
CA ASN A 23 8.51 16.64 15.70
C ASN A 23 8.96 16.42 14.24
N LYS A 24 10.25 16.19 14.06
CA LYS A 24 10.81 15.88 12.73
C LYS A 24 10.21 14.58 12.18
N PRO A 25 10.09 14.46 10.85
CA PRO A 25 9.68 13.23 10.22
C PRO A 25 10.53 12.03 10.65
N ILE A 26 9.89 10.87 10.75
CA ILE A 26 10.60 9.59 10.82
C ILE A 26 11.16 9.33 9.42
N ALA A 27 12.49 9.34 9.28
CA ALA A 27 13.14 9.13 8.00
C ALA A 27 13.15 7.64 7.62
N ALA A 28 12.98 7.35 6.33
CA ALA A 28 13.29 6.03 5.79
C ALA A 28 14.79 5.72 5.95
N PRO A 29 15.17 4.47 6.24
CA PRO A 29 16.56 4.07 6.20
C PRO A 29 17.15 4.31 4.80
N LYS A 30 18.33 4.92 4.73
CA LYS A 30 19.06 5.11 3.47
C LYS A 30 20.03 3.95 3.30
N GLU A 31 19.56 2.88 2.71
CA GLU A 31 20.41 1.73 2.38
C GLU A 31 20.81 1.78 0.90
N LYS A 32 22.00 1.28 0.61
CA LYS A 32 22.44 1.14 -0.78
C LYS A 32 21.78 -0.11 -1.35
N PRO A 33 20.93 -0.01 -2.38
CA PRO A 33 20.29 -1.18 -2.96
C PRO A 33 21.34 -2.17 -3.51
N VAL A 34 21.09 -3.45 -3.29
CA VAL A 34 21.91 -4.51 -3.87
C VAL A 34 21.45 -4.74 -5.32
N PRO A 35 22.37 -4.69 -6.30
CA PRO A 35 21.99 -4.88 -7.70
C PRO A 35 21.49 -6.30 -7.95
N PRO A 36 20.57 -6.50 -8.93
CA PRO A 36 20.11 -7.82 -9.33
C PRO A 36 21.28 -8.62 -9.91
N VAL A 37 21.33 -9.92 -9.61
CA VAL A 37 22.37 -10.83 -10.09
C VAL A 37 21.77 -11.85 -11.05
N VAL A 38 22.47 -12.15 -12.13
CA VAL A 38 22.08 -13.24 -13.06
C VAL A 38 22.79 -14.52 -12.64
N TYR A 39 22.02 -15.59 -12.49
CA TYR A 39 22.57 -16.91 -12.20
C TYR A 39 23.25 -17.50 -13.43
N THR A 40 24.55 -17.79 -13.35
CA THR A 40 25.40 -18.18 -14.47
C THR A 40 25.76 -19.66 -14.51
N LYS A 41 25.40 -20.46 -13.48
CA LYS A 41 25.61 -21.92 -13.55
C LYS A 41 24.70 -22.54 -14.60
N PRO A 42 25.22 -23.46 -15.45
CA PRO A 42 24.40 -24.14 -16.43
C PRO A 42 23.33 -24.98 -15.72
N ASP A 43 22.08 -24.87 -16.20
CA ASP A 43 21.01 -25.76 -15.78
C ASP A 43 21.37 -27.19 -16.18
N THR A 44 21.40 -28.10 -15.24
CA THR A 44 21.61 -29.53 -15.48
C THR A 44 20.37 -30.24 -16.01
N LEU A 45 19.28 -29.54 -16.27
CA LEU A 45 18.12 -30.06 -16.94
C LEU A 45 18.39 -30.15 -18.46
N PRO A 46 17.85 -31.19 -19.16
CA PRO A 46 18.04 -31.33 -20.59
C PRO A 46 17.58 -30.02 -21.26
N GLU A 47 18.44 -29.50 -22.15
CA GLU A 47 18.15 -28.35 -22.98
C GLU A 47 16.77 -28.51 -23.60
N LEU A 48 15.81 -27.69 -23.20
CA LEU A 48 14.63 -27.43 -24.00
C LEU A 48 15.13 -26.76 -25.28
N ARG A 49 15.46 -27.58 -26.30
CA ARG A 49 15.79 -27.06 -27.62
C ARG A 49 14.63 -26.18 -28.06
N LEU A 50 14.87 -24.87 -28.10
CA LEU A 50 13.99 -23.94 -28.79
C LEU A 50 13.76 -24.48 -30.19
N LYS A 51 12.60 -25.02 -30.48
CA LYS A 51 12.20 -25.38 -31.86
C LYS A 51 12.23 -24.08 -32.65
N LYS A 52 13.19 -23.97 -33.57
CA LYS A 52 13.18 -22.91 -34.57
C LYS A 52 11.90 -23.06 -35.39
N ILE A 53 10.92 -22.22 -35.09
CA ILE A 53 9.76 -22.08 -35.99
C ILE A 53 10.22 -21.08 -37.05
N ASN A 54 10.41 -21.58 -38.25
CA ASN A 54 10.76 -20.81 -39.45
C ASN A 54 12.06 -19.99 -39.42
N GLY A 55 13.13 -20.52 -38.81
CA GLY A 55 14.48 -19.96 -39.01
C GLY A 55 14.77 -18.56 -38.45
N LYS A 56 13.84 -17.98 -37.72
CA LYS A 56 14.02 -16.67 -37.06
C LYS A 56 14.00 -16.83 -35.56
N GLU A 57 15.04 -16.32 -34.88
CA GLU A 57 15.01 -16.07 -33.45
C GLU A 57 13.93 -15.02 -33.20
N ILE A 58 12.91 -15.39 -32.43
CA ILE A 58 11.88 -14.43 -32.00
C ILE A 58 12.47 -13.64 -30.82
N ALA A 59 13.10 -12.54 -31.13
CA ALA A 59 13.36 -11.53 -30.11
C ALA A 59 12.01 -10.97 -29.64
N VAL A 60 11.59 -11.32 -28.44
CA VAL A 60 10.40 -10.73 -27.83
C VAL A 60 10.70 -9.25 -27.59
N LYS A 61 10.19 -8.39 -28.47
CA LYS A 61 10.18 -6.95 -28.21
C LYS A 61 9.22 -6.72 -27.05
N ILE A 62 9.76 -6.41 -25.88
CA ILE A 62 8.98 -5.90 -24.75
C ILE A 62 8.33 -4.59 -25.23
N PRO A 63 6.99 -4.45 -25.22
CA PRO A 63 6.36 -3.19 -25.57
C PRO A 63 6.86 -2.10 -24.64
N LYS A 64 7.36 -0.98 -25.16
CA LYS A 64 7.59 0.23 -24.37
C LYS A 64 6.22 0.79 -23.99
N LEU A 65 5.69 0.40 -22.84
CA LEU A 65 4.55 1.08 -22.24
C LEU A 65 5.10 2.27 -21.46
N THR A 66 4.94 3.45 -22.00
CA THR A 66 5.16 4.68 -21.26
C THR A 66 3.91 4.97 -20.44
N PRO A 67 3.97 5.12 -19.12
CA PRO A 67 2.86 5.67 -18.35
C PRO A 67 2.62 7.09 -18.88
N LYS A 68 1.51 7.30 -19.53
CA LYS A 68 1.09 8.63 -19.93
C LYS A 68 0.67 9.34 -18.69
N ASP A 69 0.83 10.33 -18.22
CA ASP A 69 0.12 11.32 -17.41
C ASP A 69 0.58 11.67 -15.98
N LYS A 70 1.61 11.10 -15.37
CA LYS A 70 2.10 11.65 -14.07
C LYS A 70 3.62 11.70 -13.85
N ILE A 71 4.41 11.32 -14.83
CA ILE A 71 5.88 11.36 -14.70
C ILE A 71 6.42 12.38 -15.72
N ASP A 72 6.59 13.63 -15.27
CA ASP A 72 7.32 14.67 -16.03
C ASP A 72 8.84 14.42 -16.09
N LYS A 73 9.29 13.26 -15.64
CA LYS A 73 10.68 12.82 -15.80
C LYS A 73 10.71 11.70 -16.83
N LYS A 74 11.23 11.99 -18.02
CA LYS A 74 11.54 10.97 -19.03
C LYS A 74 12.39 9.89 -18.38
N PRO A 75 11.99 8.58 -18.50
CA PRO A 75 12.87 7.50 -18.11
C PRO A 75 14.18 7.67 -18.88
N VAL A 76 15.27 7.79 -18.17
CA VAL A 76 16.60 7.70 -18.80
C VAL A 76 16.72 6.27 -19.29
N ASP A 77 16.85 6.06 -20.59
CA ASP A 77 17.25 4.77 -21.17
C ASP A 77 18.66 4.45 -20.63
N VAL A 78 18.71 3.84 -19.44
CA VAL A 78 19.95 3.23 -18.97
C VAL A 78 20.07 1.93 -19.73
N PRO A 79 21.10 1.75 -20.54
CA PRO A 79 21.35 0.46 -21.16
C PRO A 79 21.39 -0.58 -20.05
N VAL A 80 20.72 -1.71 -20.23
CA VAL A 80 20.97 -2.89 -19.41
C VAL A 80 22.40 -3.29 -19.74
N THR A 81 23.35 -2.80 -18.95
CA THR A 81 24.73 -3.24 -19.03
C THR A 81 24.70 -4.71 -18.67
N PRO A 82 25.14 -5.63 -19.54
CA PRO A 82 25.39 -7.00 -19.13
C PRO A 82 26.32 -6.90 -17.91
N LEU A 83 25.94 -7.52 -16.79
CA LEU A 83 26.82 -7.66 -15.66
C LEU A 83 28.09 -8.33 -16.16
N ASP A 84 29.24 -7.75 -15.81
CA ASP A 84 30.57 -8.28 -16.11
C ASP A 84 30.60 -9.77 -15.70
N ASP A 85 30.83 -10.66 -16.67
CA ASP A 85 30.85 -12.11 -16.51
C ASP A 85 31.98 -12.62 -15.60
N SER A 86 32.71 -11.74 -14.94
CA SER A 86 33.93 -12.06 -14.20
C SER A 86 33.73 -12.48 -12.74
N VAL A 87 32.55 -12.48 -12.19
CA VAL A 87 32.31 -12.93 -10.80
C VAL A 87 31.86 -14.40 -10.79
N THR A 88 32.79 -15.32 -10.96
CA THR A 88 32.56 -16.74 -10.70
C THR A 88 32.55 -16.99 -9.20
N ILE A 89 31.37 -17.12 -8.61
CA ILE A 89 31.23 -17.50 -7.21
C ILE A 89 31.02 -19.01 -7.13
N ASP A 90 31.92 -19.68 -6.43
CA ASP A 90 31.86 -21.11 -6.19
C ASP A 90 30.77 -21.43 -5.17
N ILE A 91 29.52 -21.63 -5.67
CA ILE A 91 28.40 -22.06 -4.85
C ILE A 91 28.52 -23.56 -4.68
N LYS A 92 28.86 -24.02 -3.48
CA LYS A 92 28.85 -25.45 -3.17
C LYS A 92 27.47 -26.05 -3.41
N ASP A 93 27.40 -27.09 -4.21
CA ASP A 93 26.19 -27.87 -4.41
C ASP A 93 25.85 -28.61 -3.11
N GLY A 94 24.70 -28.30 -2.57
CA GLY A 94 24.16 -28.86 -1.32
C GLY A 94 23.42 -27.77 -0.53
N GLY A 95 22.20 -28.03 -0.14
CA GLY A 95 21.42 -27.10 0.66
C GLY A 95 22.05 -26.86 2.02
N ARG A 96 22.13 -25.62 2.43
CA ARG A 96 22.66 -25.23 3.75
C ARG A 96 21.60 -24.50 4.56
N ALA A 97 21.59 -24.75 5.86
CA ALA A 97 20.83 -23.93 6.79
C ALA A 97 21.49 -22.55 6.91
N LEU A 98 20.73 -21.50 6.63
CA LEU A 98 21.17 -20.13 6.84
C LEU A 98 20.91 -19.73 8.28
N SER A 99 21.93 -19.26 8.98
CA SER A 99 21.81 -18.67 10.31
C SER A 99 21.67 -17.16 10.16
N LEU A 100 20.47 -16.62 10.41
CA LEU A 100 20.18 -15.20 10.30
C LEU A 100 20.38 -14.52 11.66
N GLY A 101 21.33 -13.57 11.73
CA GLY A 101 21.73 -12.93 12.99
C GLY A 101 20.77 -11.83 13.47
N GLY A 102 19.95 -11.27 12.59
CA GLY A 102 19.07 -10.13 12.89
C GLY A 102 17.74 -10.50 13.55
N GLY A 103 17.43 -11.80 13.69
CA GLY A 103 16.22 -12.29 14.36
C GLY A 103 14.95 -12.28 13.50
N VAL A 104 13.80 -12.37 14.15
CA VAL A 104 12.48 -12.54 13.52
C VAL A 104 11.57 -11.37 13.86
N ILE A 105 10.99 -10.75 12.85
CA ILE A 105 9.98 -9.72 12.98
C ILE A 105 8.61 -10.36 12.88
N ARG A 106 7.89 -10.34 14.00
CA ARG A 106 6.51 -10.83 14.10
C ARG A 106 5.60 -9.62 14.20
N LEU A 107 4.78 -9.36 13.19
CA LEU A 107 3.65 -8.46 13.35
C LEU A 107 2.61 -9.15 14.22
N LYS A 108 2.15 -8.45 15.26
CA LYS A 108 0.89 -8.89 15.88
C LYS A 108 -0.19 -8.67 14.84
N LYS A 109 -0.97 -9.72 14.56
CA LYS A 109 -2.15 -9.57 13.69
C LYS A 109 -3.00 -8.43 14.22
N GLU A 110 -3.06 -7.35 13.46
CA GLU A 110 -3.95 -6.26 13.79
C GLU A 110 -5.37 -6.69 13.44
N ILE A 111 -6.20 -6.92 14.46
CA ILE A 111 -7.62 -7.12 14.21
C ILE A 111 -8.16 -5.75 13.81
N TYR A 112 -8.28 -5.53 12.50
CA TYR A 112 -8.90 -4.34 11.99
C TYR A 112 -10.35 -4.25 12.50
N LYS A 113 -10.68 -3.11 13.09
CA LYS A 113 -12.04 -2.76 13.45
C LYS A 113 -12.35 -1.41 12.84
N GLN A 114 -13.28 -1.40 11.93
CA GLN A 114 -13.77 -0.16 11.32
C GLN A 114 -14.26 0.78 12.43
N PRO A 115 -13.85 2.05 12.43
CA PRO A 115 -14.37 3.04 13.36
C PRO A 115 -15.89 3.15 13.27
N VAL A 116 -16.53 3.20 14.42
CA VAL A 116 -18.01 3.23 14.53
C VAL A 116 -18.44 4.62 14.99
N PRO A 117 -19.31 5.29 14.24
CA PRO A 117 -19.79 6.62 14.61
C PRO A 117 -20.59 6.58 15.93
N VAL A 118 -20.59 7.71 16.63
CA VAL A 118 -21.46 7.89 17.79
C VAL A 118 -22.92 7.98 17.31
N SER A 119 -23.75 7.05 17.76
CA SER A 119 -25.16 6.97 17.39
C SER A 119 -26.05 7.81 18.32
N PRO A 120 -27.29 8.15 17.89
CA PRO A 120 -27.89 7.88 16.59
C PRO A 120 -27.52 8.92 15.53
N ILE A 121 -27.32 8.49 14.28
CA ILE A 121 -27.34 9.34 13.10
C ILE A 121 -28.75 9.23 12.55
N LYS A 122 -29.50 10.33 12.63
CA LYS A 122 -30.92 10.34 12.19
C LYS A 122 -30.98 10.94 10.80
N GLN A 123 -31.32 10.14 9.84
CA GLN A 123 -31.67 10.59 8.50
C GLN A 123 -33.02 11.30 8.54
N ASP A 124 -33.11 12.47 7.94
CA ASP A 124 -34.38 13.21 7.75
C ASP A 124 -34.70 13.25 6.24
N LEU A 125 -35.61 12.36 5.85
CA LEU A 125 -36.03 12.25 4.45
C LEU A 125 -37.07 13.31 4.07
N THR A 126 -37.50 14.16 4.99
CA THR A 126 -38.44 15.27 4.69
C THR A 126 -37.71 16.47 4.13
N ILE A 127 -36.37 16.53 4.25
CA ILE A 127 -35.53 17.60 3.69
C ILE A 127 -35.31 17.28 2.21
N ASP A 128 -35.74 18.15 1.35
CA ASP A 128 -35.45 18.12 -0.10
C ASP A 128 -34.01 18.62 -0.29
N THR A 129 -33.04 17.71 -0.21
CA THR A 129 -31.61 18.01 -0.41
C THR A 129 -31.18 17.50 -1.78
N PRO A 130 -30.62 18.36 -2.63
CA PRO A 130 -30.16 17.93 -3.95
C PRO A 130 -29.04 16.91 -3.85
N GLU A 131 -28.98 16.02 -4.83
CA GLU A 131 -27.89 15.09 -5.04
C GLU A 131 -26.67 15.84 -5.62
N PHE A 132 -25.49 15.48 -5.15
CA PHE A 132 -24.22 16.05 -5.58
C PHE A 132 -23.26 14.93 -5.92
N SER A 133 -22.86 14.88 -7.19
CA SER A 133 -21.88 13.92 -7.68
C SER A 133 -20.47 14.48 -7.61
N PHE A 134 -19.54 13.63 -7.26
CA PHE A 134 -18.10 13.92 -7.23
C PHE A 134 -17.31 12.69 -7.62
N ASP A 135 -16.12 12.91 -8.16
CA ASP A 135 -15.21 11.84 -8.55
C ASP A 135 -14.14 11.58 -7.49
N VAL A 136 -13.83 10.31 -7.26
CA VAL A 136 -12.67 9.87 -6.50
C VAL A 136 -11.98 8.71 -7.23
N PHE A 137 -10.77 8.92 -7.71
CA PHE A 137 -9.99 7.95 -8.48
C PHE A 137 -10.70 7.41 -9.74
N GLY A 138 -11.50 8.21 -10.43
CA GLY A 138 -12.30 7.78 -11.57
C GLY A 138 -13.58 7.02 -11.19
N THR A 139 -13.95 7.04 -9.91
CA THR A 139 -15.18 6.45 -9.38
C THR A 139 -16.16 7.56 -9.02
N GLU A 140 -17.32 7.55 -9.66
CA GLU A 140 -18.39 8.49 -9.34
C GLU A 140 -19.07 8.10 -8.03
N CYS A 141 -19.16 9.06 -7.12
CA CYS A 141 -19.87 8.96 -5.85
C CYS A 141 -20.94 10.04 -5.77
N GLU A 142 -22.04 9.74 -5.10
CA GLU A 142 -23.17 10.64 -4.98
C GLU A 142 -23.64 10.75 -3.53
N VAL A 143 -23.87 11.97 -3.07
CA VAL A 143 -24.35 12.28 -1.72
C VAL A 143 -25.38 13.40 -1.76
N ARG A 144 -26.23 13.47 -0.74
CA ARG A 144 -27.19 14.56 -0.57
C ARG A 144 -26.51 15.70 0.18
N ILE A 145 -26.22 16.81 -0.53
CA ILE A 145 -25.67 18.01 0.03
C ILE A 145 -26.17 19.23 -0.75
N GLY A 146 -26.71 20.24 -0.08
CA GLY A 146 -27.25 21.44 -0.68
C GLY A 146 -26.60 22.72 -0.17
N ASP A 147 -27.12 23.86 -0.65
CA ASP A 147 -26.61 25.19 -0.28
C ASP A 147 -26.78 25.50 1.22
N ASP A 148 -27.69 24.83 1.90
CA ASP A 148 -27.86 24.90 3.37
C ASP A 148 -26.66 24.31 4.14
N CYS A 149 -25.86 23.48 3.50
CA CYS A 149 -24.58 23.00 4.02
C CYS A 149 -23.41 23.97 3.76
N ARG A 150 -23.59 25.01 2.93
CA ARG A 150 -22.53 25.99 2.69
C ARG A 150 -22.37 26.93 3.86
N PHE A 151 -21.13 27.21 4.20
CA PHE A 151 -20.75 28.18 5.21
C PHE A 151 -19.47 28.89 4.81
N THR A 152 -19.20 30.03 5.42
CA THR A 152 -17.95 30.76 5.26
C THR A 152 -17.34 30.97 6.64
N LEU A 153 -16.06 30.66 6.77
CA LEU A 153 -15.27 30.95 7.96
C LEU A 153 -14.83 32.42 7.94
N LYS A 154 -15.18 33.17 8.97
CA LYS A 154 -14.71 34.55 9.13
C LYS A 154 -13.21 34.60 9.43
N SER A 155 -12.73 33.65 10.20
CA SER A 155 -11.31 33.42 10.50
C SER A 155 -11.10 32.00 11.00
N VAL A 156 -9.83 31.57 11.16
CA VAL A 156 -9.47 30.28 11.74
C VAL A 156 -9.41 30.29 13.29
N LYS A 157 -9.86 31.37 13.93
CA LYS A 157 -9.90 31.48 15.39
C LYS A 157 -10.95 30.52 15.98
N SER A 158 -10.70 30.07 17.19
CA SER A 158 -11.51 29.09 17.91
C SER A 158 -13.01 29.39 17.93
N ASN A 159 -13.41 30.66 18.17
CA ASN A 159 -14.83 31.02 18.17
C ASN A 159 -15.49 30.95 16.79
N ASP A 160 -14.82 31.42 15.74
CA ASP A 160 -15.38 31.36 14.37
C ASP A 160 -15.49 29.91 13.89
N VAL A 161 -14.52 29.06 14.24
CA VAL A 161 -14.55 27.62 13.97
C VAL A 161 -15.68 26.93 14.73
N ALA A 162 -15.86 27.25 16.01
CA ALA A 162 -16.96 26.74 16.83
C ALA A 162 -18.33 27.15 16.30
N ASP A 163 -18.49 28.41 15.86
CA ASP A 163 -19.74 28.92 15.28
C ASP A 163 -20.08 28.24 13.94
N ALA A 164 -19.08 27.92 13.13
CA ALA A 164 -19.27 27.15 11.90
C ALA A 164 -19.66 25.69 12.18
N LEU A 165 -19.01 25.03 13.15
CA LEU A 165 -19.40 23.67 13.58
C LEU A 165 -20.80 23.62 14.19
N GLN A 166 -21.23 24.68 14.88
CA GLN A 166 -22.60 24.79 15.38
C GLN A 166 -23.64 24.70 14.24
N LYS A 167 -23.36 25.26 13.07
CA LYS A 167 -24.22 25.15 11.89
C LYS A 167 -24.27 23.71 11.35
N MET A 168 -23.19 22.95 11.48
CA MET A 168 -23.11 21.55 11.03
C MET A 168 -23.92 20.59 11.94
N MET A 169 -24.56 21.06 12.99
CA MET A 169 -25.55 20.27 13.75
C MET A 169 -26.91 20.16 13.05
N ALA A 170 -27.09 20.81 11.90
CA ALA A 170 -28.31 20.75 11.12
C ALA A 170 -28.59 19.32 10.59
N PRO A 171 -29.88 18.94 10.40
CA PRO A 171 -30.24 17.61 9.90
C PRO A 171 -29.66 17.26 8.52
N SER A 172 -29.44 18.26 7.65
CA SER A 172 -28.79 18.06 6.35
C SER A 172 -27.38 17.48 6.47
N PHE A 173 -26.62 17.85 7.50
CA PHE A 173 -25.31 17.22 7.77
C PHE A 173 -25.45 15.80 8.32
N ASP A 174 -26.55 15.45 8.99
CA ASP A 174 -26.82 14.05 9.39
C ASP A 174 -27.09 13.20 8.16
N ASN A 175 -27.83 13.71 7.15
CA ASN A 175 -28.07 13.04 5.87
C ASN A 175 -26.74 12.85 5.10
N LEU A 176 -25.95 13.90 4.97
CA LEU A 176 -24.63 13.84 4.33
C LEU A 176 -23.72 12.79 4.98
N LEU A 177 -23.63 12.80 6.31
CA LEU A 177 -22.84 11.81 7.06
C LEU A 177 -23.33 10.38 6.82
N HIS A 178 -24.65 10.19 6.79
CA HIS A 178 -25.26 8.89 6.49
C HIS A 178 -24.81 8.39 5.11
N ASP A 179 -24.92 9.25 4.08
CA ASP A 179 -24.54 8.89 2.71
C ASP A 179 -23.05 8.58 2.59
N CYS A 180 -22.18 9.37 3.24
CA CYS A 180 -20.75 9.07 3.29
C CYS A 180 -20.44 7.70 3.93
N LEU A 181 -21.13 7.36 5.02
CA LEU A 181 -20.98 6.06 5.70
C LEU A 181 -21.50 4.91 4.83
N GLN A 182 -22.59 5.14 4.09
CA GLN A 182 -23.15 4.16 3.15
C GLN A 182 -22.15 3.87 2.02
N ILE A 183 -21.55 4.90 1.40
CA ILE A 183 -20.48 4.73 0.39
C ILE A 183 -19.31 3.93 0.97
N ARG A 184 -18.87 4.24 2.20
CA ARG A 184 -17.79 3.50 2.87
C ARG A 184 -18.09 2.01 2.96
N GLU A 185 -19.31 1.63 3.32
CA GLU A 185 -19.74 0.24 3.47
C GLU A 185 -19.88 -0.46 2.11
N GLU A 186 -20.61 0.13 1.17
CA GLU A 186 -20.89 -0.44 -0.14
C GLU A 186 -19.61 -0.68 -0.97
N ARG A 187 -18.70 0.28 -0.90
CA ARG A 187 -17.41 0.21 -1.62
C ARG A 187 -16.29 -0.43 -0.80
N GLN A 188 -16.60 -0.90 0.41
CA GLN A 188 -15.65 -1.57 1.31
C GLN A 188 -14.36 -0.75 1.52
N LEU A 189 -14.52 0.57 1.70
CA LEU A 189 -13.38 1.46 1.80
C LEU A 189 -12.61 1.24 3.11
N SER A 190 -11.29 1.06 2.99
CA SER A 190 -10.35 1.13 4.13
C SER A 190 -10.37 2.52 4.75
N ASP A 191 -9.76 2.69 5.91
CA ASP A 191 -9.71 4.01 6.56
C ASP A 191 -9.06 5.07 5.67
N TRP A 192 -7.97 4.71 4.96
CA TRP A 192 -7.31 5.62 4.02
C TRP A 192 -8.18 5.95 2.81
N ALA A 193 -8.80 4.95 2.20
CA ALA A 193 -9.70 5.14 1.07
C ALA A 193 -10.92 6.02 1.44
N TYR A 194 -11.46 5.84 2.65
CA TYR A 194 -12.55 6.67 3.15
C TYR A 194 -12.11 8.12 3.39
N PHE A 195 -10.91 8.33 3.93
CA PHE A 195 -10.34 9.67 4.09
C PHE A 195 -10.17 10.37 2.73
N GLU A 196 -9.65 9.68 1.72
CA GLU A 196 -9.49 10.22 0.37
C GLU A 196 -10.85 10.55 -0.28
N MET A 197 -11.84 9.69 -0.10
CA MET A 197 -13.21 9.93 -0.56
C MET A 197 -13.82 11.18 0.09
N LEU A 198 -13.73 11.32 1.41
CA LEU A 198 -14.20 12.52 2.11
C LEU A 198 -13.43 13.77 1.66
N SER A 199 -12.12 13.66 1.43
CA SER A 199 -11.29 14.76 0.94
C SER A 199 -11.72 15.22 -0.44
N SER A 200 -12.00 14.27 -1.35
CA SER A 200 -12.52 14.60 -2.68
C SER A 200 -13.88 15.28 -2.60
N LEU A 201 -14.82 14.75 -1.80
CA LEU A 201 -16.13 15.34 -1.59
C LEU A 201 -16.03 16.80 -1.17
N VAL A 202 -15.29 17.10 -0.11
CA VAL A 202 -15.23 18.47 0.43
C VAL A 202 -14.47 19.42 -0.49
N ASP A 203 -13.46 18.94 -1.23
CA ASP A 203 -12.76 19.74 -2.22
C ASP A 203 -13.65 20.14 -3.41
N ASN A 204 -14.48 19.22 -3.87
CA ASN A 204 -15.44 19.49 -4.94
C ASN A 204 -16.56 20.44 -4.50
N PHE A 205 -17.02 20.30 -3.25
CA PHE A 205 -18.17 21.11 -2.78
C PHE A 205 -17.74 22.49 -2.24
N TYR A 206 -16.69 22.58 -1.41
CA TYR A 206 -16.27 23.83 -0.75
C TYR A 206 -15.10 24.53 -1.45
N GLY A 207 -14.47 23.87 -2.44
CA GLY A 207 -13.26 24.34 -3.10
C GLY A 207 -11.99 23.72 -2.51
N LYS A 208 -11.06 23.39 -3.39
CA LYS A 208 -9.83 22.69 -3.04
C LYS A 208 -8.99 23.47 -2.04
N ASP A 209 -8.54 22.79 -0.99
CA ASP A 209 -7.64 23.33 0.06
C ASP A 209 -8.16 24.56 0.81
N THR A 210 -9.47 24.83 0.80
CA THR A 210 -10.06 25.90 1.60
C THR A 210 -10.16 25.53 3.08
N ASN A 211 -10.28 26.54 3.95
CA ASN A 211 -10.50 26.32 5.38
C ASN A 211 -11.88 25.69 5.64
N GLU A 212 -12.86 26.04 4.81
CA GLU A 212 -14.21 25.47 4.83
C GLU A 212 -14.18 23.99 4.48
N ALA A 213 -13.47 23.58 3.41
CA ALA A 213 -13.26 22.17 3.07
C ALA A 213 -12.55 21.41 4.21
N THR A 214 -11.54 22.01 4.83
CA THR A 214 -10.82 21.41 5.95
C THR A 214 -11.74 21.20 7.18
N LEU A 215 -12.59 22.19 7.50
CA LEU A 215 -13.52 22.07 8.63
C LEU A 215 -14.63 21.03 8.36
N ALA A 216 -15.18 21.01 7.14
CA ALA A 216 -16.17 20.01 6.73
C ALA A 216 -15.59 18.60 6.77
N LEU A 217 -14.37 18.41 6.25
CA LEU A 217 -13.64 17.14 6.34
C LEU A 217 -13.46 16.70 7.80
N ALA A 218 -12.99 17.60 8.65
CA ALA A 218 -12.78 17.33 10.08
C ALA A 218 -14.09 16.91 10.77
N PHE A 219 -15.19 17.59 10.46
CA PHE A 219 -16.51 17.24 10.98
C PHE A 219 -16.93 15.83 10.53
N LEU A 220 -16.94 15.54 9.23
CA LEU A 220 -17.35 14.25 8.68
C LEU A 220 -16.47 13.12 9.20
N TYR A 221 -15.15 13.33 9.23
CA TYR A 221 -14.18 12.36 9.70
C TYR A 221 -14.38 12.03 11.20
N MET A 222 -14.49 13.05 12.04
CA MET A 222 -14.75 12.91 13.48
C MET A 222 -16.11 12.21 13.72
N GLN A 223 -17.16 12.64 13.03
CA GLN A 223 -18.50 12.07 13.20
C GLN A 223 -18.59 10.62 12.69
N SER A 224 -17.69 10.22 11.79
CA SER A 224 -17.55 8.82 11.34
C SER A 224 -16.78 7.93 12.34
N GLY A 225 -16.37 8.48 13.49
CA GLY A 225 -15.73 7.74 14.58
C GLY A 225 -14.20 7.78 14.58
N TYR A 226 -13.59 8.65 13.78
CA TYR A 226 -12.14 8.77 13.70
C TYR A 226 -11.56 9.81 14.65
N LYS A 227 -10.37 9.54 15.16
CA LYS A 227 -9.63 10.41 16.06
C LYS A 227 -8.87 11.48 15.28
N MET A 228 -9.22 12.74 15.54
CA MET A 228 -8.55 13.88 14.95
C MET A 228 -8.45 15.06 15.93
N ARG A 229 -7.66 16.06 15.60
CA ARG A 229 -7.62 17.37 16.27
C ARG A 229 -7.63 18.48 15.23
N LEU A 230 -8.22 19.61 15.58
CA LEU A 230 -8.12 20.84 14.79
C LEU A 230 -6.91 21.64 15.23
N GLY A 231 -6.20 22.22 14.28
CA GLY A 231 -5.10 23.15 14.50
C GLY A 231 -5.18 24.35 13.59
N GLU A 232 -4.51 25.47 13.97
CA GLU A 232 -4.44 26.69 13.17
C GLU A 232 -3.08 27.37 13.31
N ASP A 233 -2.65 28.09 12.27
CA ASP A 233 -1.40 28.87 12.24
C ASP A 233 -1.64 30.40 12.12
N GLY A 234 -2.87 30.84 12.29
CA GLY A 234 -3.32 32.23 12.14
C GLY A 234 -3.98 32.53 10.80
N THR A 235 -3.71 31.72 9.76
CA THR A 235 -4.25 31.90 8.41
C THR A 235 -4.97 30.66 7.89
N ARG A 236 -4.50 29.47 8.27
CA ARG A 236 -4.99 28.18 7.79
C ARG A 236 -5.47 27.32 8.93
N LEU A 237 -6.58 26.63 8.70
CA LEU A 237 -7.08 25.55 9.52
C LEU A 237 -6.47 24.23 9.07
N TYR A 238 -6.10 23.38 10.01
CA TYR A 238 -5.52 22.06 9.80
C TYR A 238 -6.34 20.98 10.48
N MET A 239 -6.46 19.85 9.84
CA MET A 239 -6.92 18.61 10.46
C MET A 239 -5.71 17.71 10.74
N LEU A 240 -5.50 17.39 12.01
CA LEU A 240 -4.46 16.47 12.45
C LEU A 240 -5.10 15.12 12.73
N MET A 241 -4.61 14.07 12.11
CA MET A 241 -5.13 12.70 12.23
C MET A 241 -4.23 11.86 13.11
N SER A 242 -4.80 11.21 14.13
CA SER A 242 -4.08 10.18 14.88
C SER A 242 -3.99 8.91 14.05
N SER A 243 -2.80 8.30 13.99
CA SER A 243 -2.57 7.06 13.29
C SER A 243 -2.04 5.97 14.22
N ARG A 244 -2.48 4.72 14.03
CA ARG A 244 -1.91 3.55 14.69
C ARG A 244 -0.53 3.21 14.16
N HIS A 245 -0.21 3.68 12.95
CA HIS A 245 1.05 3.47 12.28
C HIS A 245 1.88 4.74 12.29
N SER A 246 3.19 4.59 12.33
CA SER A 246 4.10 5.71 12.13
C SER A 246 4.21 6.00 10.64
N ILE A 247 3.86 7.21 10.22
CA ILE A 247 3.91 7.63 8.82
C ILE A 247 5.29 8.17 8.52
N VAL A 248 5.97 7.56 7.55
CA VAL A 248 7.35 7.89 7.18
C VAL A 248 7.38 9.18 6.37
N GLY A 249 8.40 10.01 6.58
CA GLY A 249 8.58 11.25 5.83
C GLY A 249 7.64 12.39 6.22
N LYS A 250 6.72 12.20 7.18
CA LYS A 250 5.79 13.22 7.65
C LYS A 250 6.13 13.73 9.04
N SER A 251 6.11 15.06 9.20
CA SER A 251 6.19 15.70 10.52
C SER A 251 4.94 15.36 11.35
N TYR A 252 5.09 15.23 12.66
CA TYR A 252 3.99 14.88 13.53
C TYR A 252 3.97 15.70 14.83
N PHE A 253 2.79 15.83 15.43
CA PHE A 253 2.56 16.51 16.70
C PHE A 253 2.24 15.47 17.77
N PRO A 254 3.07 15.33 18.83
CA PRO A 254 2.74 14.44 19.94
C PRO A 254 1.66 15.08 20.82
N ILE A 255 0.53 14.37 20.97
CA ILE A 255 -0.59 14.79 21.80
C ILE A 255 -1.05 13.60 22.63
N ASP A 256 -1.04 13.71 23.95
CA ASP A 256 -1.48 12.64 24.87
C ASP A 256 -0.81 11.27 24.63
N GLY A 257 0.46 11.27 24.23
CA GLY A 257 1.22 10.04 23.96
C GLY A 257 0.98 9.40 22.59
N GLU A 258 0.20 10.03 21.74
CA GLU A 258 -0.07 9.59 20.36
C GLU A 258 0.49 10.57 19.33
N ASN A 259 0.82 10.09 18.14
CA ASN A 259 1.30 10.89 17.03
C ASN A 259 0.15 11.33 16.14
N TYR A 260 0.06 12.64 15.90
CA TYR A 260 -0.92 13.24 15.01
C TYR A 260 -0.23 13.86 13.81
N TYR A 261 -0.73 13.56 12.63
CA TYR A 261 -0.14 13.93 11.34
C TYR A 261 -1.06 14.89 10.58
N VAL A 262 -0.47 15.87 9.91
CA VAL A 262 -1.16 16.66 8.87
C VAL A 262 -0.97 15.93 7.55
N LEU A 263 -2.00 15.22 7.09
CA LEU A 263 -1.93 14.40 5.87
C LEU A 263 -2.49 15.13 4.64
N ARG A 264 -3.12 16.28 4.84
CA ARG A 264 -3.65 17.15 3.79
C ARG A 264 -3.21 18.59 4.01
N GLY A 265 -2.84 19.26 2.91
CA GLY A 265 -2.34 20.63 2.94
C GLY A 265 -0.83 20.74 3.21
N PRO A 266 -0.31 21.97 3.35
CA PRO A 266 1.12 22.22 3.53
C PRO A 266 1.60 21.75 4.91
N GLU A 267 2.85 21.30 4.96
CA GLU A 267 3.50 21.03 6.24
C GLU A 267 3.73 22.32 7.03
N THR A 268 3.52 22.24 8.33
CA THR A 268 3.83 23.32 9.27
C THR A 268 4.59 22.78 10.47
N LYS A 269 5.51 23.60 10.99
CA LYS A 269 6.34 23.23 12.13
C LYS A 269 5.73 23.65 13.46
N ARG A 270 4.75 24.57 13.45
CA ARG A 270 4.15 25.14 14.66
C ARG A 270 2.72 25.57 14.37
N MET A 271 1.81 25.21 15.26
CA MET A 271 0.42 25.66 15.22
C MET A 271 -0.20 25.68 16.61
N SER A 272 -1.33 26.35 16.77
CA SER A 272 -2.20 26.19 17.93
C SER A 272 -3.12 25.00 17.69
N ILE A 273 -3.24 24.06 18.64
CA ILE A 273 -3.99 22.81 18.47
C ILE A 273 -5.07 22.70 19.54
N CYS A 274 -6.30 22.49 19.13
CA CYS A 274 -7.39 22.12 20.01
C CYS A 274 -7.20 20.69 20.54
N GLN A 275 -7.34 20.52 21.85
CA GLN A 275 -7.23 19.22 22.51
C GLN A 275 -8.59 18.57 22.82
N ALA A 276 -9.69 19.15 22.31
CA ALA A 276 -11.01 18.56 22.46
C ALA A 276 -11.04 17.13 21.91
N LYS A 277 -11.72 16.25 22.63
CA LYS A 277 -11.89 14.82 22.25
C LYS A 277 -13.36 14.57 21.96
N PHE A 278 -13.62 13.75 20.94
CA PHE A 278 -14.95 13.27 20.68
C PHE A 278 -15.09 11.83 21.20
N PRO A 279 -16.24 11.44 21.77
CA PRO A 279 -16.39 10.10 22.34
C PRO A 279 -16.16 8.97 21.34
N LYS A 280 -15.58 7.85 21.80
CA LYS A 280 -15.36 6.62 21.02
C LYS A 280 -14.47 6.79 19.79
N GLU A 281 -13.68 7.84 19.71
CA GLU A 281 -12.77 8.09 18.59
C GLU A 281 -11.71 6.97 18.42
N SER A 282 -11.43 6.58 17.19
CA SER A 282 -10.43 5.56 16.82
C SER A 282 -9.37 6.15 15.91
N SER A 283 -8.10 5.81 16.15
CA SER A 283 -6.98 6.23 15.30
C SER A 283 -7.05 5.54 13.94
N LEU A 284 -6.62 6.24 12.89
CA LEU A 284 -6.50 5.74 11.52
C LEU A 284 -5.67 4.45 11.48
N SER A 285 -6.18 3.41 10.83
CA SER A 285 -5.42 2.24 10.43
C SER A 285 -5.04 2.33 8.94
N LEU A 286 -3.77 2.03 8.63
CA LEU A 286 -3.30 1.91 7.26
C LEU A 286 -3.25 0.45 6.79
N VAL A 287 -3.96 -0.46 7.45
CA VAL A 287 -4.21 -1.82 6.97
C VAL A 287 -5.34 -1.78 5.95
N ILE A 288 -5.17 -2.48 4.84
CA ILE A 288 -6.23 -2.74 3.86
C ILE A 288 -6.84 -4.11 4.18
N PRO A 289 -8.00 -4.18 4.87
CA PRO A 289 -8.55 -5.44 5.36
C PRO A 289 -9.33 -6.21 4.28
N THR A 290 -9.82 -5.50 3.26
CA THR A 290 -10.68 -6.01 2.19
C THR A 290 -10.31 -5.33 0.87
N GLN A 291 -10.70 -5.96 -0.24
CA GLN A 291 -10.56 -5.34 -1.56
C GLN A 291 -11.42 -4.08 -1.65
N GLN A 292 -10.83 -3.00 -2.14
CA GLN A 292 -11.53 -1.74 -2.38
C GLN A 292 -12.36 -1.83 -3.66
N LYS A 293 -13.59 -1.37 -3.64
CA LYS A 293 -14.51 -1.42 -4.80
C LYS A 293 -14.54 -0.08 -5.52
N TRP A 294 -13.54 0.18 -6.35
CA TRP A 294 -13.53 1.30 -7.28
C TRP A 294 -14.22 0.92 -8.60
N ASP A 295 -14.81 1.88 -9.29
CA ASP A 295 -15.35 1.67 -10.64
C ASP A 295 -14.23 1.16 -11.56
N VAL A 296 -14.60 0.29 -12.51
CA VAL A 296 -13.62 -0.45 -13.29
C VAL A 296 -13.18 0.34 -14.52
N ASP A 297 -11.90 0.74 -14.54
CA ASP A 297 -11.20 1.26 -15.72
C ASP A 297 -10.03 0.32 -16.06
N LEU A 298 -10.32 -0.73 -16.83
CA LEU A 298 -9.31 -1.73 -17.20
C LEU A 298 -8.35 -1.17 -18.22
N GLN A 299 -7.07 -1.25 -17.89
CA GLN A 299 -6.00 -0.89 -18.82
C GLN A 299 -5.82 -1.94 -19.91
N GLN A 300 -5.06 -1.57 -20.96
CA GLN A 300 -4.68 -2.50 -22.02
C GLN A 300 -3.97 -3.72 -21.42
N GLU A 301 -4.32 -4.90 -21.94
CA GLU A 301 -3.73 -6.15 -21.52
C GLU A 301 -2.21 -6.15 -21.70
N ARG A 302 -1.51 -6.53 -20.64
CA ARG A 302 -0.07 -6.75 -20.63
C ARG A 302 0.21 -8.24 -20.54
N VAL A 303 0.95 -8.79 -21.49
CA VAL A 303 1.37 -10.20 -21.48
C VAL A 303 2.69 -10.33 -20.75
N ILE A 304 2.71 -11.15 -19.70
CA ILE A 304 3.89 -11.42 -18.87
C ILE A 304 4.25 -12.90 -19.05
N THR A 305 5.50 -13.17 -19.48
CA THR A 305 5.95 -14.51 -19.87
C THR A 305 7.21 -14.91 -19.11
N SER A 306 7.22 -16.14 -18.58
CA SER A 306 8.43 -16.76 -18.02
C SER A 306 9.42 -17.10 -19.14
N ARG A 307 10.70 -16.74 -18.98
CA ARG A 307 11.73 -17.08 -19.99
C ARG A 307 12.05 -18.56 -20.02
N ARG A 308 12.10 -19.21 -18.86
CA ARG A 308 12.39 -20.65 -18.76
C ARG A 308 11.20 -21.51 -19.14
N TYR A 309 10.00 -21.04 -18.88
CA TYR A 309 8.75 -21.75 -19.15
C TYR A 309 7.85 -20.89 -20.06
N PRO A 310 8.11 -20.86 -21.40
CA PRO A 310 7.36 -19.98 -22.31
C PRO A 310 5.86 -20.25 -22.37
N ASP A 311 5.43 -21.46 -21.98
CA ASP A 311 4.02 -21.84 -21.82
C ASP A 311 3.37 -21.26 -20.57
N PHE A 312 4.18 -20.74 -19.64
CA PHE A 312 3.74 -20.03 -18.44
C PHE A 312 3.72 -18.52 -18.73
N SER A 313 2.72 -18.13 -19.50
CA SER A 313 2.51 -16.79 -20.06
C SER A 313 1.05 -16.38 -19.88
N PHE A 314 0.81 -15.19 -19.34
CA PHE A 314 -0.52 -14.72 -18.99
C PHE A 314 -0.72 -13.26 -19.38
N GLY A 315 -1.93 -12.96 -19.91
CA GLY A 315 -2.42 -11.60 -20.05
C GLY A 315 -2.95 -11.07 -18.72
N VAL A 316 -2.56 -9.87 -18.38
CA VAL A 316 -2.99 -9.18 -17.15
C VAL A 316 -3.62 -7.84 -17.50
N ARG A 317 -4.82 -7.60 -16.99
CA ARG A 317 -5.51 -6.31 -17.04
C ARG A 317 -5.83 -5.87 -15.64
N LEU A 318 -5.58 -4.64 -15.31
CA LEU A 318 -5.77 -4.10 -13.96
C LEU A 318 -6.59 -2.82 -14.00
N ASN A 319 -7.31 -2.58 -12.92
CA ASN A 319 -8.12 -1.40 -12.73
C ASN A 319 -7.23 -0.18 -12.40
N LYS A 320 -7.17 0.77 -13.33
CA LYS A 320 -6.38 2.00 -13.14
C LYS A 320 -6.85 2.83 -11.94
N ASN A 321 -8.14 2.80 -11.63
CA ASN A 321 -8.68 3.55 -10.51
C ASN A 321 -8.15 3.02 -9.18
N LEU A 322 -7.97 1.69 -9.04
CA LEU A 322 -7.30 1.09 -7.90
C LEU A 322 -5.81 1.51 -7.83
N ILE A 323 -5.11 1.53 -8.95
CA ILE A 323 -3.71 1.98 -8.98
C ILE A 323 -3.60 3.47 -8.59
N ASN A 324 -4.50 4.32 -9.07
CA ASN A 324 -4.55 5.73 -8.66
C ASN A 324 -4.77 5.89 -7.15
N PHE A 325 -5.56 5.01 -6.53
CA PHE A 325 -5.70 4.97 -5.08
C PHE A 325 -4.39 4.57 -4.39
N TYR A 326 -3.72 3.52 -4.85
CA TYR A 326 -2.43 3.09 -4.29
C TYR A 326 -1.34 4.17 -4.41
N ASP A 327 -1.39 5.00 -5.47
CA ASP A 327 -0.49 6.15 -5.65
C ASP A 327 -0.57 7.18 -4.50
N THR A 328 -1.67 7.23 -3.77
CA THR A 328 -1.85 8.13 -2.61
C THR A 328 -1.42 7.51 -1.30
N TYR A 329 -1.14 6.19 -1.28
CA TYR A 329 -0.97 5.45 -0.04
C TYR A 329 0.33 5.84 0.69
N PRO A 330 0.26 6.26 1.96
CA PRO A 330 1.45 6.72 2.66
C PRO A 330 2.32 5.55 3.13
N THR A 331 3.62 5.64 2.92
CA THR A 331 4.57 4.70 3.54
C THR A 331 4.45 4.76 5.05
N SER A 332 4.19 3.61 5.67
CA SER A 332 3.96 3.54 7.11
C SER A 332 4.59 2.30 7.75
N THR A 333 4.77 2.35 9.06
CA THR A 333 5.41 1.28 9.82
C THR A 333 4.68 1.02 11.13
N VAL A 334 4.77 -0.21 11.62
CA VAL A 334 4.28 -0.59 12.95
C VAL A 334 5.41 -0.44 13.96
N ASN A 335 5.14 0.24 15.09
CA ASN A 335 6.10 0.45 16.17
C ASN A 335 7.47 1.04 15.72
N ASN A 336 7.45 1.94 14.75
CA ASN A 336 8.64 2.55 14.14
C ASN A 336 9.64 1.54 13.53
N ASN A 337 9.19 0.32 13.23
CA ASN A 337 10.00 -0.68 12.57
C ASN A 337 9.75 -0.66 11.07
N PHE A 338 10.72 -0.10 10.32
CA PHE A 338 10.60 0.13 8.88
C PHE A 338 10.36 -1.16 8.07
N MET A 339 10.83 -2.31 8.56
CA MET A 339 10.67 -3.59 7.87
C MET A 339 9.24 -4.13 7.91
N THR A 340 8.39 -3.61 8.80
CA THR A 340 6.98 -4.03 8.89
C THR A 340 6.15 -3.57 7.71
N ARG A 341 6.60 -2.54 6.96
CA ARG A 341 5.89 -2.02 5.78
C ARG A 341 5.65 -3.12 4.74
N TRP A 342 6.66 -3.92 4.44
CA TRP A 342 6.56 -4.97 3.42
C TRP A 342 5.54 -6.06 3.78
N ALA A 343 5.45 -6.41 5.06
CA ALA A 343 4.40 -7.33 5.51
C ALA A 343 3.00 -6.72 5.38
N MET A 344 2.83 -5.42 5.59
CA MET A 344 1.53 -4.75 5.38
C MET A 344 1.09 -4.84 3.91
N TYR A 345 2.01 -4.58 2.96
CA TYR A 345 1.72 -4.71 1.53
C TYR A 345 1.48 -6.17 1.13
N ALA A 346 2.33 -7.09 1.60
CA ALA A 346 2.21 -8.52 1.31
C ALA A 346 0.95 -9.18 1.92
N ASN A 347 0.34 -8.60 2.94
CA ASN A 347 -0.88 -9.11 3.57
C ASN A 347 -2.15 -8.41 3.06
N ALA A 348 -2.05 -7.37 2.23
CA ALA A 348 -3.21 -6.76 1.61
C ALA A 348 -3.86 -7.74 0.61
N PRO A 349 -5.20 -7.84 0.56
CA PRO A 349 -5.87 -8.75 -0.36
C PRO A 349 -5.72 -8.26 -1.81
N MET A 350 -5.46 -9.20 -2.73
CA MET A 350 -5.35 -8.90 -4.17
C MET A 350 -6.72 -8.58 -4.78
N ALA A 351 -6.72 -7.71 -5.78
CA ALA A 351 -7.93 -7.28 -6.50
C ALA A 351 -8.67 -8.40 -7.22
N GLU A 352 -9.96 -8.18 -7.49
CA GLU A 352 -10.82 -9.17 -8.13
C GLU A 352 -10.33 -9.57 -9.53
N GLU A 353 -9.80 -8.65 -10.31
CA GLU A 353 -9.24 -8.89 -11.63
C GLU A 353 -8.10 -9.91 -11.58
N VAL A 354 -7.28 -9.85 -10.52
CA VAL A 354 -6.21 -10.82 -10.31
C VAL A 354 -6.77 -12.16 -9.83
N THR A 355 -7.63 -12.14 -8.81
CA THR A 355 -8.12 -13.37 -8.17
C THR A 355 -9.11 -14.15 -9.05
N LYS A 356 -9.89 -13.46 -9.90
CA LYS A 356 -10.91 -14.07 -10.77
C LYS A 356 -10.41 -14.35 -12.19
N GLU A 357 -9.47 -13.58 -12.72
CA GLU A 357 -8.99 -13.73 -14.09
C GLU A 357 -7.60 -14.39 -14.16
N LEU A 358 -6.60 -13.86 -13.45
CA LEU A 358 -5.22 -14.34 -13.54
C LEU A 358 -5.02 -15.66 -12.76
N TYR A 359 -5.47 -15.73 -11.51
CA TYR A 359 -5.22 -16.90 -10.67
C TYR A 359 -5.80 -18.22 -11.21
N PRO A 360 -7.03 -18.27 -11.77
CA PRO A 360 -7.53 -19.50 -12.38
C PRO A 360 -6.67 -20.01 -13.55
N GLN A 361 -6.15 -19.11 -14.39
CA GLN A 361 -5.27 -19.43 -15.49
C GLN A 361 -3.93 -20.01 -15.00
N MET A 362 -3.34 -19.37 -13.96
CA MET A 362 -2.12 -19.87 -13.34
C MET A 362 -2.34 -21.23 -12.67
N LYS A 363 -3.41 -21.39 -11.88
CA LYS A 363 -3.76 -22.67 -11.23
C LYS A 363 -3.92 -23.80 -12.25
N ALA A 364 -4.52 -23.54 -13.41
CA ALA A 364 -4.66 -24.54 -14.48
C ALA A 364 -3.30 -25.02 -15.02
N LYS A 365 -2.31 -24.12 -15.14
CA LYS A 365 -0.94 -24.43 -15.58
C LYS A 365 -0.07 -25.09 -14.50
N LEU A 366 -0.41 -24.90 -13.23
CA LEU A 366 0.29 -25.52 -12.10
C LEU A 366 -0.32 -26.87 -11.69
N LYS A 367 -1.49 -27.20 -12.19
CA LYS A 367 -2.21 -28.42 -11.82
C LYS A 367 -1.40 -29.69 -12.15
N GLY A 368 -1.20 -30.54 -11.11
CA GLY A 368 -0.51 -31.81 -11.25
C GLY A 368 1.02 -31.73 -11.10
N LEU A 369 1.57 -30.53 -10.90
CA LEU A 369 2.98 -30.36 -10.55
C LEU A 369 3.19 -30.57 -9.05
N SER A 370 4.41 -30.97 -8.66
CA SER A 370 4.86 -30.91 -7.26
C SER A 370 4.96 -29.45 -6.79
N ASN A 371 5.01 -29.24 -5.47
CA ASN A 371 5.19 -27.89 -4.94
C ASN A 371 6.49 -27.23 -5.43
N LEU A 372 7.57 -28.01 -5.53
CA LEU A 372 8.85 -27.53 -6.05
C LEU A 372 8.75 -27.12 -7.52
N GLU A 373 8.14 -27.94 -8.38
CA GLU A 373 7.97 -27.63 -9.81
C GLU A 373 7.07 -26.41 -10.02
N ALA A 374 5.97 -26.31 -9.26
CA ALA A 374 5.07 -25.15 -9.29
C ALA A 374 5.79 -23.88 -8.84
N MET A 375 6.56 -23.98 -7.75
CA MET A 375 7.35 -22.86 -7.22
C MET A 375 8.43 -22.40 -8.22
N GLU A 376 9.11 -23.32 -8.91
CA GLU A 376 10.08 -23.01 -9.98
C GLU A 376 9.46 -22.19 -11.12
N ARG A 377 8.21 -22.51 -11.51
CA ARG A 377 7.49 -21.75 -12.54
C ARG A 377 7.13 -20.35 -12.06
N LEU A 378 6.57 -20.22 -10.86
CA LEU A 378 6.22 -18.94 -10.27
C LEU A 378 7.45 -18.05 -10.06
N LEU A 379 8.51 -18.60 -9.49
CA LEU A 379 9.76 -17.89 -9.26
C LEU A 379 10.35 -17.35 -10.58
N ASN A 380 10.48 -18.21 -11.59
CA ASN A 380 11.05 -17.78 -12.86
C ASN A 380 10.15 -16.76 -13.58
N TRP A 381 8.84 -16.87 -13.46
CA TRP A 381 7.91 -15.91 -14.04
C TRP A 381 8.10 -14.52 -13.42
N VAL A 382 8.23 -14.42 -12.09
CA VAL A 382 8.50 -13.14 -11.43
C VAL A 382 9.91 -12.64 -11.75
N GLN A 383 10.93 -13.52 -11.74
CA GLN A 383 12.32 -13.15 -12.07
C GLN A 383 12.45 -12.53 -13.47
N THR A 384 11.72 -13.03 -14.45
CA THR A 384 11.99 -12.73 -15.85
C THR A 384 10.87 -12.00 -16.58
N GLY A 385 9.69 -11.88 -15.98
CA GLY A 385 8.52 -11.21 -16.55
C GLY A 385 8.54 -9.69 -16.42
N PHE A 386 9.39 -9.16 -15.57
CA PHE A 386 9.46 -7.73 -15.24
C PHE A 386 10.85 -7.15 -15.47
N VAL A 387 10.93 -5.85 -15.75
CA VAL A 387 12.20 -5.11 -15.83
C VAL A 387 12.58 -4.62 -14.45
N TYR A 388 13.83 -4.88 -14.04
CA TYR A 388 14.36 -4.35 -12.78
C TYR A 388 14.75 -2.88 -12.92
N LYS A 389 14.27 -2.04 -12.03
CA LYS A 389 14.66 -0.64 -11.89
C LYS A 389 14.59 -0.25 -10.42
N TYR A 390 15.52 0.59 -9.98
CA TYR A 390 15.49 1.14 -8.65
C TYR A 390 14.43 2.23 -8.52
N ASP A 391 13.80 2.33 -7.38
CA ASP A 391 12.77 3.31 -7.09
C ASP A 391 13.23 4.75 -7.29
N ASN A 392 14.44 5.08 -6.85
CA ASN A 392 14.99 6.42 -7.03
C ASN A 392 15.19 6.82 -8.50
N GLU A 393 15.34 5.87 -9.42
CA GLU A 393 15.44 6.12 -10.85
C GLU A 393 14.08 6.39 -11.50
N VAL A 394 13.03 5.75 -10.99
CA VAL A 394 11.67 5.80 -11.56
C VAL A 394 10.78 6.78 -10.81
N TRP A 395 10.78 6.71 -9.48
CA TRP A 395 9.86 7.44 -8.61
C TRP A 395 10.51 8.64 -7.94
N GLY A 396 11.84 8.64 -7.84
CA GLY A 396 12.63 9.68 -7.19
C GLY A 396 12.76 9.48 -5.68
N ASP A 397 12.04 8.53 -5.10
CA ASP A 397 12.11 8.14 -3.68
C ASP A 397 11.77 6.66 -3.52
N ASP A 398 12.06 6.07 -2.36
CA ASP A 398 11.80 4.66 -2.03
C ASP A 398 10.29 4.40 -1.92
N ARG A 399 9.78 3.42 -2.66
CA ARG A 399 8.35 3.14 -2.79
C ARG A 399 8.07 1.64 -2.98
N ALA A 400 7.61 0.97 -1.95
CA ALA A 400 7.14 -0.40 -2.10
C ALA A 400 5.76 -0.45 -2.79
N PHE A 401 5.52 -1.49 -3.58
CA PHE A 401 4.29 -1.72 -4.32
C PHE A 401 3.35 -2.72 -3.63
N PHE A 402 2.06 -2.50 -3.79
CA PHE A 402 1.08 -3.57 -3.69
C PHE A 402 1.25 -4.55 -4.86
N GLY A 403 0.75 -5.78 -4.70
CA GLY A 403 0.92 -6.80 -5.73
C GLY A 403 0.40 -6.39 -7.12
N GLU A 404 -0.70 -5.65 -7.16
CA GLU A 404 -1.28 -5.11 -8.40
C GLU A 404 -0.39 -4.06 -9.06
N GLU A 405 0.27 -3.22 -8.28
CA GLU A 405 1.20 -2.22 -8.82
C GLU A 405 2.38 -2.89 -9.52
N THR A 406 2.92 -3.97 -8.94
CA THR A 406 3.99 -4.78 -9.58
C THR A 406 3.52 -5.37 -10.90
N LEU A 407 2.26 -5.83 -10.97
CA LEU A 407 1.67 -6.34 -12.21
C LEU A 407 1.37 -5.22 -13.22
N PHE A 408 1.06 -4.03 -12.76
CA PHE A 408 0.67 -2.88 -13.59
C PHE A 408 1.88 -2.15 -14.18
N TYR A 409 2.86 -1.78 -13.34
CA TYR A 409 4.02 -1.02 -13.78
C TYR A 409 5.03 -1.91 -14.53
N PRO A 410 5.70 -1.37 -15.55
CA PRO A 410 6.72 -2.15 -16.29
C PRO A 410 7.99 -2.36 -15.48
N TYR A 411 8.22 -1.57 -14.43
CA TYR A 411 9.42 -1.57 -13.59
C TYR A 411 9.06 -1.95 -12.16
N CYS A 412 9.94 -2.71 -11.53
CA CYS A 412 9.84 -3.08 -10.12
C CYS A 412 11.22 -3.44 -9.59
N ASP A 413 11.40 -3.43 -8.29
CA ASP A 413 12.65 -3.84 -7.66
C ASP A 413 12.51 -5.08 -6.76
N CYS A 414 13.36 -5.24 -5.75
CA CYS A 414 13.44 -6.49 -4.97
C CYS A 414 12.23 -6.69 -4.06
N GLU A 415 11.77 -5.64 -3.38
CA GLU A 415 10.62 -5.75 -2.49
C GLU A 415 9.32 -6.01 -3.24
N ASP A 416 9.10 -5.32 -4.36
CA ASP A 416 7.92 -5.49 -5.19
C ASP A 416 7.76 -6.92 -5.67
N ARG A 417 8.88 -7.49 -6.16
CA ARG A 417 8.93 -8.88 -6.64
C ARG A 417 8.70 -9.88 -5.51
N SER A 418 9.28 -9.63 -4.33
CA SER A 418 9.13 -10.51 -3.17
C SER A 418 7.71 -10.46 -2.60
N ILE A 419 7.08 -9.29 -2.57
CA ILE A 419 5.68 -9.10 -2.20
C ILE A 419 4.77 -9.85 -3.17
N LEU A 420 4.90 -9.61 -4.49
CA LEU A 420 4.10 -10.28 -5.50
C LEU A 420 4.27 -11.81 -5.44
N LEU A 421 5.52 -12.30 -5.38
CA LEU A 421 5.78 -13.73 -5.31
C LEU A 421 5.15 -14.37 -4.07
N SER A 422 5.19 -13.68 -2.92
CA SER A 422 4.56 -14.17 -1.69
C SER A 422 3.04 -14.30 -1.81
N HIS A 423 2.36 -13.38 -2.50
CA HIS A 423 0.93 -13.49 -2.83
C HIS A 423 0.64 -14.70 -3.70
N LEU A 424 1.38 -14.83 -4.82
CA LEU A 424 1.19 -15.94 -5.77
C LEU A 424 1.36 -17.29 -5.09
N VAL A 425 2.37 -17.46 -4.25
CA VAL A 425 2.65 -18.72 -3.56
C VAL A 425 1.56 -19.06 -2.56
N ARG A 426 1.17 -18.13 -1.71
CA ARG A 426 0.13 -18.36 -0.71
C ARG A 426 -1.23 -18.65 -1.33
N GLU A 427 -1.61 -17.91 -2.37
CA GLU A 427 -2.93 -18.02 -2.98
C GLU A 427 -3.06 -19.18 -3.99
N LEU A 428 -2.00 -19.47 -4.73
CA LEU A 428 -2.05 -20.50 -5.76
C LEU A 428 -1.66 -21.89 -5.24
N LEU A 429 -0.71 -21.96 -4.31
CA LEU A 429 -0.17 -23.21 -3.79
C LEU A 429 -0.62 -23.49 -2.34
N GLY A 430 -1.15 -22.52 -1.62
CA GLY A 430 -1.52 -22.66 -0.21
C GLY A 430 -0.33 -22.88 0.73
N LEU A 431 0.88 -22.47 0.32
CA LEU A 431 2.11 -22.65 1.07
C LEU A 431 2.44 -21.43 1.93
N ASP A 432 3.01 -21.65 3.11
CA ASP A 432 3.46 -20.58 3.97
C ASP A 432 4.75 -19.94 3.45
N THR A 433 4.82 -18.61 3.50
CA THR A 433 5.96 -17.82 3.06
C THR A 433 6.44 -16.86 4.14
N VAL A 434 7.71 -16.51 4.08
CA VAL A 434 8.33 -15.46 4.89
C VAL A 434 9.17 -14.57 3.99
N LEU A 435 9.29 -13.28 4.32
CA LEU A 435 10.26 -12.43 3.66
C LEU A 435 11.60 -12.50 4.39
N ILE A 436 12.69 -12.38 3.65
CA ILE A 436 14.06 -12.32 4.18
C ILE A 436 14.62 -10.95 3.83
N TYR A 437 14.77 -10.11 4.84
CA TYR A 437 15.47 -8.85 4.68
C TYR A 437 16.97 -9.04 4.84
N TYR A 438 17.71 -8.53 3.88
CA TYR A 438 19.14 -8.25 3.96
C TYR A 438 19.36 -6.74 3.86
N PRO A 439 20.43 -6.17 4.40
CA PRO A 439 20.72 -4.74 4.16
C PRO A 439 20.74 -4.40 2.67
N GLY A 440 19.77 -3.56 2.25
CA GLY A 440 19.61 -3.15 0.85
C GLY A 440 18.97 -4.19 -0.09
N HIS A 441 18.39 -5.30 0.44
CA HIS A 441 17.75 -6.31 -0.39
C HIS A 441 16.62 -7.04 0.34
N LEU A 442 15.57 -7.40 -0.40
CA LEU A 442 14.48 -8.23 0.08
C LEU A 442 14.31 -9.46 -0.79
N ALA A 443 14.32 -10.64 -0.16
CA ALA A 443 14.04 -11.93 -0.76
C ALA A 443 12.86 -12.61 -0.05
N MET A 444 12.50 -13.82 -0.49
CA MET A 444 11.44 -14.63 0.10
C MET A 444 11.96 -16.05 0.39
N ALA A 445 11.30 -16.74 1.33
CA ALA A 445 11.44 -18.18 1.49
C ALA A 445 10.07 -18.84 1.68
N VAL A 446 9.95 -20.11 1.29
CA VAL A 446 8.71 -20.88 1.29
C VAL A 446 8.87 -22.21 2.01
N ASP A 447 7.87 -22.59 2.80
CA ASP A 447 7.75 -23.96 3.29
C ASP A 447 7.12 -24.83 2.18
N LEU A 448 7.96 -25.58 1.48
CA LEU A 448 7.52 -26.41 0.37
C LEU A 448 6.69 -27.62 0.80
N ALA A 449 6.67 -27.93 2.10
CA ALA A 449 6.09 -29.18 2.63
C ALA A 449 6.65 -30.46 1.99
N GLU A 450 7.79 -30.36 1.32
CA GLU A 450 8.53 -31.47 0.70
C GLU A 450 10.05 -31.25 0.79
N ALA A 451 10.84 -32.29 0.61
CA ALA A 451 12.29 -32.19 0.66
C ALA A 451 12.84 -31.42 -0.55
N SER A 452 13.80 -30.51 -0.31
CA SER A 452 14.53 -29.82 -1.34
C SER A 452 16.01 -29.69 -0.95
N ASP A 453 16.92 -29.70 -1.92
CA ASP A 453 18.37 -29.61 -1.68
C ASP A 453 18.89 -28.16 -1.62
N GLY A 454 17.98 -27.20 -1.54
CA GLY A 454 18.33 -25.78 -1.56
C GLY A 454 18.70 -25.18 -0.20
N ASP A 455 19.26 -23.98 -0.21
CA ASP A 455 19.47 -23.15 0.99
C ASP A 455 18.13 -22.85 1.67
N TYR A 456 18.10 -22.86 2.99
CA TYR A 456 16.88 -22.68 3.77
C TYR A 456 17.12 -21.98 5.10
N VAL A 457 16.06 -21.45 5.67
CA VAL A 457 16.01 -20.98 7.06
C VAL A 457 15.10 -21.88 7.87
N LEU A 458 15.48 -22.12 9.14
CA LEU A 458 14.63 -22.85 10.09
C LEU A 458 13.83 -21.84 10.93
N LEU A 459 12.53 -22.02 10.97
CA LEU A 459 11.62 -21.22 11.79
C LEU A 459 10.62 -22.15 12.48
N ASP A 460 10.61 -22.15 13.80
CA ASP A 460 9.70 -22.97 14.62
C ASP A 460 9.73 -24.47 14.20
N GLY A 461 10.91 -25.00 13.88
CA GLY A 461 11.14 -26.38 13.42
C GLY A 461 10.74 -26.67 11.97
N ARG A 462 10.23 -25.69 11.23
CA ARG A 462 9.85 -25.80 9.82
C ARG A 462 10.96 -25.26 8.91
N ARG A 463 11.11 -25.89 7.75
CA ARG A 463 12.12 -25.51 6.76
C ARG A 463 11.52 -24.60 5.70
N PHE A 464 11.98 -23.35 5.63
CA PHE A 464 11.63 -22.41 4.59
C PHE A 464 12.76 -22.31 3.58
N THR A 465 12.55 -22.82 2.39
CA THR A 465 13.52 -22.82 1.29
C THR A 465 13.60 -21.47 0.63
N VAL A 466 14.81 -20.97 0.41
CA VAL A 466 15.05 -19.62 -0.17
C VAL A 466 14.55 -19.55 -1.62
N CYS A 467 13.85 -18.47 -1.94
CA CYS A 467 13.34 -18.16 -3.27
C CYS A 467 13.56 -16.67 -3.53
N ASP A 468 14.62 -16.33 -4.25
CA ASP A 468 14.98 -14.94 -4.51
C ASP A 468 14.50 -14.52 -5.90
N PRO A 469 13.45 -13.66 -5.99
CA PRO A 469 12.91 -13.22 -7.27
C PRO A 469 13.80 -12.19 -7.99
N THR A 470 14.89 -11.77 -7.34
CA THR A 470 15.87 -10.82 -7.89
C THR A 470 17.17 -11.53 -8.34
N TYR A 471 17.37 -12.76 -7.92
CA TYR A 471 18.47 -13.59 -8.43
C TYR A 471 18.01 -14.24 -9.75
N ILE A 472 18.19 -13.49 -10.85
CA ILE A 472 17.58 -13.78 -12.16
C ILE A 472 18.03 -15.14 -12.69
N GLY A 473 17.09 -16.05 -12.93
CA GLY A 473 17.34 -17.39 -13.46
C GLY A 473 17.82 -18.40 -12.40
N ALA A 474 18.03 -18.00 -11.16
CA ALA A 474 18.34 -18.96 -10.10
C ALA A 474 17.15 -19.89 -9.80
N ARG A 475 17.46 -21.11 -9.39
CA ARG A 475 16.48 -22.12 -8.95
C ARG A 475 16.05 -21.86 -7.52
N VAL A 476 14.93 -22.47 -7.14
CA VAL A 476 14.49 -22.60 -5.74
C VAL A 476 15.66 -23.15 -4.89
N GLY A 477 15.89 -22.55 -3.73
CA GLY A 477 16.98 -22.92 -2.82
C GLY A 477 18.35 -22.32 -3.18
N LYS A 478 18.41 -21.32 -4.06
CA LYS A 478 19.66 -20.60 -4.35
C LYS A 478 19.64 -19.21 -3.72
N THR A 479 20.53 -18.98 -2.77
CA THR A 479 20.75 -17.67 -2.16
C THR A 479 21.61 -16.82 -3.08
N MET A 480 21.24 -15.53 -3.26
CA MET A 480 22.05 -14.59 -4.01
C MET A 480 23.43 -14.41 -3.35
N PRO A 481 24.50 -14.25 -4.14
CA PRO A 481 25.84 -14.09 -3.60
C PRO A 481 25.99 -12.84 -2.74
N ASN A 482 26.95 -12.88 -1.82
CA ASN A 482 27.36 -11.75 -0.97
C ASN A 482 26.26 -11.21 -0.01
N MET A 483 25.22 -11.99 0.26
CA MET A 483 24.23 -11.64 1.27
C MET A 483 24.80 -11.75 2.68
N ASP A 484 24.65 -10.69 3.47
CA ASP A 484 25.09 -10.67 4.87
C ASP A 484 24.04 -11.32 5.79
N ASN A 485 24.18 -12.63 6.00
CA ASN A 485 23.30 -13.39 6.89
C ASN A 485 23.38 -12.91 8.35
N SER A 486 24.47 -12.28 8.79
CA SER A 486 24.62 -11.83 10.17
C SER A 486 23.66 -10.69 10.54
N GLN A 487 23.24 -9.89 9.56
CA GLN A 487 22.29 -8.80 9.71
C GLN A 487 20.90 -9.11 9.15
N ALA A 488 20.77 -10.25 8.46
CA ALA A 488 19.49 -10.63 7.83
C ALA A 488 18.42 -10.94 8.89
N LYS A 489 17.16 -10.59 8.55
CA LYS A 489 15.99 -10.77 9.42
C LYS A 489 14.88 -11.50 8.68
N LEU A 490 14.14 -12.33 9.40
CA LEU A 490 12.88 -12.90 8.89
C LEU A 490 11.72 -11.97 9.20
N ILE A 491 10.85 -11.76 8.23
CA ILE A 491 9.60 -11.02 8.38
C ILE A 491 8.46 -12.00 8.12
N LEU A 492 7.65 -12.24 9.15
CA LEU A 492 6.54 -13.16 9.06
C LEU A 492 5.35 -12.51 8.39
N LEU A 493 4.69 -13.26 7.52
CA LEU A 493 3.45 -12.87 6.86
C LEU A 493 2.26 -13.54 7.57
N GLU A 494 1.09 -12.92 7.47
CA GLU A 494 -0.15 -13.48 7.97
C GLU A 494 -0.60 -14.66 7.09
N LYS A 495 -1.29 -15.62 7.74
CA LYS A 495 -1.94 -16.75 7.04
C LYS A 495 -3.31 -16.36 6.55
#